data_18fe4bf419b9ba6f81281a35f3679cca
#
_entry.id   18fe4bf419b9ba6f81281a35f3679cca
#
_cell.length_a   1.000
_cell.length_b   1.000
_cell.length_c   1.000
_cell.angle_alpha   90.00
_cell.angle_beta   90.00
_cell.angle_gamma   90.00
#
_symmetry.space_group_name_H-M   'P 1'
#
loop_
_entity.id
_entity.type
_entity.pdbx_description
1 polymer ?
#
loop_
_entity_poly.entity_id
_entity_poly.type
_entity_poly.pdbx_seq_one_letter_code
_entity_poly.pdbx_strand_id
1 'polypeptide(L)'
;MYQDSEKNVVPREKLKKIFRFAALSFTTEKKCDTIELHLTSVGAYFCEHYARRAEAEENMYYEIENAELKVGVETKGAQLKSIRSKKTDTEYLWQGDEEFWKGRAYNLFPIVGRAYKNKYDYEGKTYETRPHGIARDNEFVLADRTATKLSFALTYTEATLKIYPCKFIFYVIYEIFGANLKVSYRVQNLEQKEIAFCLGGHPGFNVPFHPSGDFEDYFLEFSEKTAIKQCLTAPSKLISGEVVPFSLHANNRVPLTHDLFKDDAVIFANTCREVSLKRKRSKRYLTLRYPDFRYLGVWQTPNSQAPFVCLEPWTSLPATDGKRYDLFTKDDALHLAAESAYETAWTLELHE
;
A
#
# COMPACT_ATOMS: atom_id res chain seq x y z
N MET A 1 -12.50 8.14 -20.13
CA MET A 1 -12.96 6.97 -19.36
C MET A 1 -12.69 7.20 -17.88
N TYR A 2 -13.55 8.03 -17.24
CA TYR A 2 -13.36 8.56 -15.88
C TYR A 2 -14.51 8.12 -14.94
N GLN A 3 -14.90 6.85 -14.92
CA GLN A 3 -16.07 6.42 -14.11
C GLN A 3 -15.75 5.50 -12.92
N ASP A 4 -14.51 5.08 -12.69
CA ASP A 4 -14.21 4.12 -11.59
C ASP A 4 -13.80 4.76 -10.25
N SER A 5 -13.53 6.06 -10.18
CA SER A 5 -13.13 6.73 -8.94
C SER A 5 -14.29 6.99 -7.95
N GLU A 6 -15.52 7.06 -8.44
CA GLU A 6 -16.68 7.38 -7.59
C GLU A 6 -17.15 6.22 -6.69
N LYS A 7 -16.84 4.97 -7.04
CA LYS A 7 -17.34 3.79 -6.30
C LYS A 7 -16.74 3.64 -4.90
N ASN A 8 -15.57 4.20 -4.64
CA ASN A 8 -14.83 4.03 -3.38
C ASN A 8 -14.89 5.26 -2.47
N VAL A 9 -15.66 6.28 -2.82
CA VAL A 9 -15.87 7.46 -1.97
C VAL A 9 -16.93 7.17 -0.91
N VAL A 10 -16.55 7.30 0.36
CA VAL A 10 -17.48 7.11 1.50
C VAL A 10 -18.33 8.37 1.66
N PRO A 11 -19.68 8.29 1.61
CA PRO A 11 -20.55 9.44 1.74
C PRO A 11 -20.38 10.19 3.07
N ARG A 12 -20.47 11.51 3.05
CA ARG A 12 -20.32 12.44 4.20
C ARG A 12 -21.18 12.04 5.42
N GLU A 13 -22.38 11.51 5.22
CA GLU A 13 -23.27 11.07 6.29
C GLU A 13 -22.75 9.82 7.03
N LYS A 14 -22.05 8.92 6.36
CA LYS A 14 -21.37 7.79 7.02
C LYS A 14 -20.19 8.27 7.87
N LEU A 15 -19.48 9.29 7.43
CA LEU A 15 -18.37 9.91 8.18
C LEU A 15 -18.85 10.52 9.50
N LYS A 16 -19.99 11.23 9.50
CA LYS A 16 -20.60 11.77 10.73
C LYS A 16 -20.95 10.71 11.77
N LYS A 17 -21.36 9.51 11.34
CA LYS A 17 -21.64 8.38 12.27
C LYS A 17 -20.34 7.81 12.86
N ILE A 18 -19.26 7.73 12.09
CA ILE A 18 -17.96 7.22 12.54
C ILE A 18 -17.35 8.19 13.57
N PHE A 19 -17.47 9.52 13.33
CA PHE A 19 -17.02 10.54 14.29
C PHE A 19 -17.83 10.56 15.58
N ARG A 20 -19.14 10.25 15.55
CA ARG A 20 -19.94 10.10 16.77
C ARG A 20 -19.50 8.92 17.63
N PHE A 21 -19.07 7.81 17.07
CA PHE A 21 -18.57 6.66 17.83
C PHE A 21 -17.21 6.95 18.48
N ALA A 22 -16.30 7.66 17.79
CA ALA A 22 -15.02 8.06 18.36
C ALA A 22 -15.17 9.10 19.50
N ALA A 23 -16.17 10.00 19.40
CA ALA A 23 -16.46 10.99 20.45
C ALA A 23 -17.15 10.38 21.70
N LEU A 24 -17.87 9.25 21.55
CA LEU A 24 -18.58 8.59 22.65
C LEU A 24 -17.66 7.75 23.56
N SER A 25 -16.42 7.48 23.18
CA SER A 25 -15.44 6.82 24.05
C SER A 25 -14.72 7.77 25.03
N PHE A 26 -15.05 9.07 25.00
CA PHE A 26 -14.48 10.11 25.87
C PHE A 26 -15.58 10.92 26.59
N THR A 27 -16.40 10.29 27.43
CA THR A 27 -17.30 11.04 28.33
C THR A 27 -16.93 10.80 29.77
N THR A 28 -16.31 11.81 30.36
CA THR A 28 -16.67 12.25 31.72
C THR A 28 -16.98 13.74 31.69
N GLU A 29 -18.26 14.03 31.89
CA GLU A 29 -18.88 15.27 32.36
C GLU A 29 -18.42 16.63 31.81
N LYS A 30 -19.21 17.19 30.87
CA LYS A 30 -19.84 18.52 31.03
C LYS A 30 -20.88 18.75 29.93
N LYS A 31 -22.13 19.04 30.32
CA LYS A 31 -23.18 19.56 29.45
C LYS A 31 -22.73 20.87 28.81
N CYS A 32 -22.78 20.93 27.49
CA CYS A 32 -22.76 22.18 26.74
C CYS A 32 -23.78 22.08 25.61
N ASP A 33 -24.81 22.89 25.67
CA ASP A 33 -25.80 23.08 24.63
C ASP A 33 -25.17 23.84 23.46
N THR A 34 -25.57 23.45 22.22
CA THR A 34 -25.11 23.97 20.93
C THR A 34 -23.68 23.59 20.51
N ILE A 35 -23.56 22.42 19.91
CA ILE A 35 -22.33 21.98 19.24
C ILE A 35 -22.56 22.02 17.72
N GLU A 36 -22.35 23.19 17.11
CA GLU A 36 -21.80 23.26 15.76
C GLU A 36 -20.26 23.04 15.88
N LEU A 37 -19.88 21.79 16.07
CA LEU A 37 -18.47 21.41 15.97
C LEU A 37 -18.08 21.47 14.49
N HIS A 38 -17.40 22.53 14.10
CA HIS A 38 -16.73 22.58 12.83
C HIS A 38 -15.80 21.34 12.71
N LEU A 39 -15.96 20.56 11.64
CA LEU A 39 -15.13 19.38 11.32
C LEU A 39 -13.61 19.69 11.41
N THR A 40 -13.22 20.95 11.22
CA THR A 40 -11.85 21.47 11.35
C THR A 40 -11.31 21.41 12.78
N SER A 41 -12.13 21.67 13.81
CA SER A 41 -11.67 21.62 15.22
C SER A 41 -11.52 20.18 15.74
N VAL A 42 -12.37 19.27 15.28
CA VAL A 42 -12.28 17.84 15.61
C VAL A 42 -11.07 17.23 14.89
N GLY A 43 -10.84 17.56 13.61
CA GLY A 43 -9.66 17.15 12.87
C GLY A 43 -8.36 17.62 13.50
N ALA A 44 -8.28 18.89 13.93
CA ALA A 44 -7.11 19.45 14.59
C ALA A 44 -6.83 18.76 15.95
N TYR A 45 -7.86 18.55 16.77
CA TYR A 45 -7.73 17.84 18.04
C TYR A 45 -7.23 16.39 17.86
N PHE A 46 -7.77 15.67 16.86
CA PHE A 46 -7.28 14.34 16.51
C PHE A 46 -5.82 14.38 16.06
N CYS A 47 -5.44 15.33 15.20
CA CYS A 47 -4.06 15.45 14.72
C CYS A 47 -3.06 15.70 15.85
N GLU A 48 -3.35 16.61 16.78
CA GLU A 48 -2.48 16.85 17.94
C GLU A 48 -2.39 15.63 18.87
N HIS A 49 -3.50 14.97 19.13
CA HIS A 49 -3.54 13.77 19.96
C HIS A 49 -2.73 12.64 19.34
N TYR A 50 -2.89 12.39 18.03
CA TYR A 50 -2.13 11.36 17.33
C TYR A 50 -0.66 11.71 17.18
N ALA A 51 -0.30 12.97 16.94
CA ALA A 51 1.10 13.39 16.87
C ALA A 51 1.85 13.13 18.19
N ARG A 52 1.27 13.51 19.34
CA ARG A 52 1.85 13.23 20.66
C ARG A 52 1.97 11.74 20.98
N ARG A 53 1.01 10.92 20.54
CA ARG A 53 1.09 9.46 20.73
C ARG A 53 2.14 8.83 19.82
N ALA A 54 2.33 9.30 18.61
CA ALA A 54 3.36 8.79 17.71
C ALA A 54 4.78 8.93 18.29
N GLU A 55 5.06 10.03 19.00
CA GLU A 55 6.33 10.23 19.71
C GLU A 55 6.50 9.25 20.91
N ALA A 56 5.40 8.85 21.56
CA ALA A 56 5.42 7.93 22.70
C ALA A 56 5.40 6.44 22.32
N GLU A 57 4.93 6.11 21.12
CA GLU A 57 4.74 4.73 20.63
C GLU A 57 5.75 4.36 19.51
N GLU A 58 6.93 4.99 19.48
CA GLU A 58 7.94 4.76 18.45
C GLU A 58 8.43 3.30 18.43
N ASN A 59 8.47 2.70 17.21
CA ASN A 59 8.93 1.34 16.95
C ASN A 59 8.17 0.23 17.70
N MET A 60 6.89 0.42 17.97
CA MET A 60 6.06 -0.61 18.61
C MET A 60 5.67 -1.70 17.59
N TYR A 61 5.61 -2.94 18.07
CA TYR A 61 5.21 -4.11 17.29
C TYR A 61 3.91 -4.70 17.83
N TYR A 62 2.97 -4.99 16.93
CA TYR A 62 1.66 -5.54 17.24
C TYR A 62 1.39 -6.80 16.44
N GLU A 63 0.69 -7.75 17.06
CA GLU A 63 0.28 -8.99 16.42
C GLU A 63 -1.22 -9.19 16.51
N ILE A 64 -1.78 -9.80 15.47
CA ILE A 64 -3.13 -10.36 15.43
C ILE A 64 -3.04 -11.81 14.97
N GLU A 65 -3.96 -12.65 15.45
CA GLU A 65 -4.00 -14.04 15.03
C GLU A 65 -5.43 -14.61 15.03
N ASN A 66 -5.63 -15.64 14.22
CA ASN A 66 -6.81 -16.50 14.23
C ASN A 66 -6.37 -17.98 14.26
N ALA A 67 -7.25 -18.90 13.87
CA ALA A 67 -6.91 -20.34 13.83
C ALA A 67 -5.86 -20.68 12.76
N GLU A 68 -5.75 -19.89 11.69
CA GLU A 68 -4.93 -20.19 10.50
C GLU A 68 -3.70 -19.29 10.35
N LEU A 69 -3.82 -18.01 10.69
CA LEU A 69 -2.80 -16.99 10.47
C LEU A 69 -2.35 -16.30 11.75
N LYS A 70 -1.06 -15.93 11.77
CA LYS A 70 -0.49 -14.96 12.68
C LYS A 70 0.18 -13.85 11.85
N VAL A 71 -0.17 -12.59 12.10
CA VAL A 71 0.30 -11.43 11.34
C VAL A 71 0.88 -10.40 12.30
N GLY A 72 2.09 -9.91 12.00
CA GLY A 72 2.80 -8.92 12.77
C GLY A 72 2.99 -7.62 12.00
N VAL A 73 2.83 -6.49 12.67
CA VAL A 73 2.93 -5.13 12.11
C VAL A 73 3.69 -4.23 13.09
N GLU A 74 4.62 -3.42 12.58
CA GLU A 74 5.27 -2.38 13.37
C GLU A 74 4.68 -1.00 13.05
N THR A 75 4.76 -0.07 14.02
CA THR A 75 4.25 1.30 13.87
C THR A 75 5.00 2.10 12.82
N LYS A 76 6.29 1.85 12.62
CA LYS A 76 7.08 2.48 11.56
C LYS A 76 6.56 2.10 10.18
N GLY A 77 5.99 3.08 9.48
CA GLY A 77 5.35 2.86 8.19
C GLY A 77 4.08 2.03 8.24
N ALA A 78 3.56 1.69 9.43
CA ALA A 78 2.56 0.64 9.65
C ALA A 78 2.92 -0.63 8.86
N GLN A 79 4.20 -1.00 8.87
CA GLN A 79 4.74 -2.01 7.96
C GLN A 79 4.45 -3.42 8.46
N LEU A 80 3.95 -4.30 7.57
CA LEU A 80 3.93 -5.74 7.83
C LEU A 80 5.34 -6.27 8.10
N LYS A 81 5.47 -7.08 9.13
CA LYS A 81 6.74 -7.69 9.56
C LYS A 81 6.69 -9.22 9.52
N SER A 82 5.50 -9.81 9.55
CA SER A 82 5.31 -11.26 9.50
C SER A 82 3.93 -11.60 8.93
N ILE A 83 3.86 -12.64 8.11
CA ILE A 83 2.65 -13.34 7.67
C ILE A 83 2.93 -14.83 7.80
N ARG A 84 2.53 -15.40 8.94
CA ARG A 84 2.87 -16.78 9.27
C ARG A 84 1.63 -17.67 9.25
N SER A 85 1.71 -18.78 8.52
CA SER A 85 0.71 -19.85 8.62
C SER A 85 0.88 -20.60 9.93
N LYS A 86 -0.20 -20.78 10.66
CA LYS A 86 -0.22 -21.63 11.89
C LYS A 86 -0.30 -23.11 11.56
N LYS A 87 -0.77 -23.47 10.36
CA LYS A 87 -0.90 -24.86 9.91
C LYS A 87 0.45 -25.49 9.56
N THR A 88 1.32 -24.72 8.91
CA THR A 88 2.59 -25.23 8.38
C THR A 88 3.82 -24.58 9.01
N ASP A 89 3.60 -23.62 9.92
CA ASP A 89 4.62 -22.80 10.57
C ASP A 89 5.49 -22.02 9.55
N THR A 90 4.95 -21.76 8.35
CA THR A 90 5.66 -21.11 7.26
C THR A 90 5.54 -19.59 7.36
N GLU A 91 6.68 -18.88 7.30
CA GLU A 91 6.73 -17.44 7.12
C GLU A 91 6.69 -17.12 5.62
N TYR A 92 5.64 -16.45 5.18
CA TYR A 92 5.45 -16.06 3.78
C TYR A 92 6.06 -14.71 3.44
N LEU A 93 6.13 -13.81 4.43
CA LEU A 93 6.68 -12.47 4.19
C LEU A 93 8.22 -12.52 4.22
N TRP A 94 8.84 -11.80 3.30
CA TRP A 94 10.27 -11.53 3.31
C TRP A 94 10.73 -10.92 4.64
N GLN A 95 11.85 -11.41 5.19
CA GLN A 95 12.27 -11.05 6.54
C GLN A 95 13.32 -9.92 6.59
N GLY A 96 13.60 -9.27 5.46
CA GLY A 96 14.37 -8.03 5.42
C GLY A 96 15.87 -8.24 5.60
N ASP A 97 16.44 -9.27 4.98
CA ASP A 97 17.89 -9.45 4.94
C ASP A 97 18.53 -8.26 4.22
N GLU A 98 19.41 -7.55 4.93
CA GLU A 98 20.05 -6.32 4.44
C GLU A 98 21.00 -6.56 3.27
N GLU A 99 21.47 -7.79 3.07
CA GLU A 99 22.25 -8.17 1.89
C GLU A 99 21.47 -7.91 0.60
N PHE A 100 20.15 -8.11 0.64
CA PHE A 100 19.28 -7.94 -0.51
C PHE A 100 18.38 -6.72 -0.40
N TRP A 101 17.51 -6.70 0.60
CA TRP A 101 16.56 -5.62 0.82
C TRP A 101 16.04 -5.63 2.27
N LYS A 102 16.38 -4.59 3.02
CA LYS A 102 15.98 -4.44 4.43
C LYS A 102 14.49 -4.15 4.64
N GLY A 103 13.78 -3.71 3.60
CA GLY A 103 12.32 -3.55 3.66
C GLY A 103 11.62 -4.90 3.63
N ARG A 104 10.33 -4.92 3.97
CA ARG A 104 9.49 -6.13 3.92
C ARG A 104 8.17 -5.91 3.19
N ALA A 105 7.45 -4.84 3.52
CA ALA A 105 6.13 -4.53 2.96
C ALA A 105 5.77 -3.06 3.20
N TYR A 106 6.38 -2.15 2.45
CA TYR A 106 6.08 -0.73 2.58
C TYR A 106 4.66 -0.40 2.15
N ASN A 107 4.03 0.53 2.86
CA ASN A 107 2.83 1.22 2.41
C ASN A 107 3.23 2.49 1.67
N LEU A 108 2.68 2.71 0.47
CA LEU A 108 3.06 3.77 -0.45
C LEU A 108 2.03 4.89 -0.42
N PHE A 109 2.45 6.10 0.00
CA PHE A 109 1.60 7.29 0.07
C PHE A 109 2.48 8.55 0.25
N PRO A 110 2.20 9.69 -0.35
CA PRO A 110 1.18 9.97 -1.38
C PRO A 110 1.67 9.74 -2.81
N ILE A 111 2.82 9.08 -2.97
CA ILE A 111 3.48 8.83 -4.25
C ILE A 111 3.81 7.35 -4.35
N VAL A 112 3.68 6.79 -5.54
CA VAL A 112 4.15 5.47 -5.91
C VAL A 112 5.45 5.58 -6.72
N GLY A 113 6.44 4.78 -6.36
CA GLY A 113 7.73 4.74 -7.05
C GLY A 113 8.56 6.01 -6.85
N ARG A 114 9.30 6.39 -7.88
CA ARG A 114 10.24 7.52 -7.88
C ARG A 114 9.68 8.73 -8.60
N ALA A 115 9.98 9.93 -8.09
CA ALA A 115 9.80 11.18 -8.81
C ALA A 115 11.10 11.55 -9.56
N TYR A 116 11.00 12.24 -10.70
CA TYR A 116 12.18 12.69 -11.47
C TYR A 116 13.06 13.64 -10.64
N LYS A 117 14.32 13.28 -10.48
CA LYS A 117 15.28 13.97 -9.59
C LYS A 117 14.78 14.14 -8.15
N ASN A 118 13.94 13.22 -7.66
CA ASN A 118 13.29 13.26 -6.35
C ASN A 118 12.40 14.50 -6.14
N LYS A 119 11.84 15.07 -7.21
CA LYS A 119 11.00 16.26 -7.18
C LYS A 119 9.73 16.06 -7.99
N TYR A 120 8.65 16.61 -7.50
CA TYR A 120 7.37 16.71 -8.19
C TYR A 120 6.75 18.09 -7.93
N ASP A 121 5.79 18.48 -8.75
CA ASP A 121 5.02 19.69 -8.52
C ASP A 121 3.66 19.36 -7.93
N TYR A 122 3.10 20.27 -7.17
CA TYR A 122 1.74 20.23 -6.67
C TYR A 122 1.14 21.63 -6.78
N GLU A 123 0.12 21.80 -7.61
CA GLU A 123 -0.48 23.10 -7.91
C GLU A 123 0.58 24.18 -8.25
N GLY A 124 1.54 23.82 -9.11
CA GLY A 124 2.59 24.70 -9.61
C GLY A 124 3.75 25.01 -8.65
N LYS A 125 3.78 24.39 -7.45
CA LYS A 125 4.92 24.50 -6.52
C LYS A 125 5.70 23.19 -6.50
N THR A 126 7.03 23.28 -6.42
CA THR A 126 7.93 22.10 -6.39
C THR A 126 8.14 21.61 -4.96
N TYR A 127 8.05 20.31 -4.78
CA TYR A 127 8.31 19.60 -3.53
C TYR A 127 9.36 18.52 -3.75
N GLU A 128 10.18 18.28 -2.73
CA GLU A 128 11.12 17.15 -2.71
C GLU A 128 10.49 15.95 -2.03
N THR A 129 10.76 14.76 -2.56
CA THR A 129 10.22 13.52 -2.01
C THR A 129 11.24 12.39 -2.15
N ARG A 130 11.11 11.39 -1.29
CA ARG A 130 11.81 10.11 -1.44
C ARG A 130 10.96 9.14 -2.26
N PRO A 131 11.53 8.06 -2.80
CA PRO A 131 10.74 7.00 -3.42
C PRO A 131 9.63 6.51 -2.50
N HIS A 132 8.42 6.35 -3.03
CA HIS A 132 7.21 5.91 -2.34
C HIS A 132 6.63 6.89 -1.32
N GLY A 133 7.07 8.15 -1.34
CA GLY A 133 6.51 9.22 -0.52
C GLY A 133 6.90 9.16 0.96
N ILE A 134 5.94 9.42 1.83
CA ILE A 134 6.17 9.68 3.26
C ILE A 134 5.79 8.53 4.19
N ALA A 135 4.83 7.68 3.82
CA ALA A 135 4.24 6.71 4.74
C ALA A 135 5.30 5.78 5.37
N ARG A 136 6.19 5.20 4.58
CA ARG A 136 7.17 4.22 5.02
C ARG A 136 8.19 4.74 6.06
N ASP A 137 8.39 6.05 6.12
CA ASP A 137 9.43 6.68 6.97
C ASP A 137 8.84 7.33 8.24
N ASN A 138 7.50 7.36 8.38
CA ASN A 138 6.81 7.97 9.52
C ASN A 138 6.25 6.93 10.50
N GLU A 139 6.14 7.32 11.76
CA GLU A 139 5.45 6.54 12.77
C GLU A 139 3.94 6.70 12.64
N PHE A 140 3.25 5.56 12.69
CA PHE A 140 1.80 5.49 12.77
C PHE A 140 1.37 5.19 14.19
N VAL A 141 0.24 5.73 14.58
CA VAL A 141 -0.39 5.44 15.87
C VAL A 141 -1.40 4.32 15.70
N LEU A 142 -1.43 3.38 16.64
CA LEU A 142 -2.50 2.38 16.70
C LEU A 142 -3.84 3.07 17.02
N ALA A 143 -4.74 3.10 16.04
CA ALA A 143 -6.04 3.74 16.14
C ALA A 143 -7.14 2.79 16.66
N ASP A 144 -7.06 1.49 16.29
CA ASP A 144 -8.02 0.47 16.70
C ASP A 144 -7.39 -0.92 16.67
N ARG A 145 -7.82 -1.80 17.60
CA ARG A 145 -7.34 -3.18 17.70
C ARG A 145 -8.44 -4.12 18.15
N THR A 146 -8.53 -5.25 17.47
CA THR A 146 -9.25 -6.45 17.93
C THR A 146 -8.34 -7.67 17.88
N ALA A 147 -8.84 -8.86 18.15
CA ALA A 147 -8.07 -10.09 18.01
C ALA A 147 -7.59 -10.34 16.56
N THR A 148 -8.35 -9.88 15.56
CA THR A 148 -8.12 -10.16 14.14
C THR A 148 -7.96 -8.92 13.27
N LYS A 149 -7.86 -7.72 13.89
CA LYS A 149 -7.76 -6.44 13.17
C LYS A 149 -6.84 -5.47 13.88
N LEU A 150 -5.99 -4.79 13.12
CA LEU A 150 -5.20 -3.63 13.54
C LEU A 150 -5.50 -2.47 12.60
N SER A 151 -5.70 -1.29 13.14
CA SER A 151 -5.83 -0.06 12.36
C SER A 151 -4.80 0.95 12.83
N PHE A 152 -3.96 1.39 11.93
CA PHE A 152 -2.93 2.40 12.17
C PHE A 152 -3.27 3.68 11.44
N ALA A 153 -2.96 4.83 12.03
CA ALA A 153 -3.21 6.15 11.46
C ALA A 153 -1.94 6.99 11.40
N LEU A 154 -1.72 7.63 10.26
CA LEU A 154 -0.74 8.71 10.06
C LEU A 154 -1.49 10.00 9.78
N THR A 155 -1.26 11.04 10.57
CA THR A 155 -1.79 12.37 10.32
C THR A 155 -0.70 13.27 9.72
N TYR A 156 -1.13 14.34 9.03
CA TYR A 156 -0.21 15.36 8.59
C TYR A 156 0.49 16.04 9.78
N THR A 157 1.70 16.51 9.55
CA THR A 157 2.52 17.30 10.46
C THR A 157 3.17 18.44 9.68
N GLU A 158 3.75 19.42 10.37
CA GLU A 158 4.55 20.46 9.71
C GLU A 158 5.69 19.90 8.86
N ALA A 159 6.26 18.76 9.26
CA ALA A 159 7.28 18.07 8.49
C ALA A 159 6.72 17.43 7.23
N THR A 160 5.59 16.73 7.32
CA THR A 160 4.96 16.11 6.14
C THR A 160 4.39 17.12 5.17
N LEU A 161 3.88 18.29 5.64
CA LEU A 161 3.40 19.36 4.79
C LEU A 161 4.50 19.99 3.91
N LYS A 162 5.77 19.92 4.31
CA LYS A 162 6.92 20.33 3.48
C LYS A 162 7.19 19.38 2.30
N ILE A 163 6.68 18.13 2.39
CA ILE A 163 6.85 17.09 1.38
C ILE A 163 5.57 16.91 0.56
N TYR A 164 4.42 16.88 1.21
CA TYR A 164 3.08 16.76 0.62
C TYR A 164 2.15 17.81 1.23
N PRO A 165 1.77 18.85 0.46
CA PRO A 165 1.16 20.07 1.00
C PRO A 165 -0.36 19.94 1.23
N CYS A 166 -0.80 18.82 1.76
CA CYS A 166 -2.21 18.57 2.04
C CYS A 166 -2.39 18.05 3.48
N LYS A 167 -3.51 18.45 4.10
CA LYS A 167 -3.93 17.93 5.40
C LYS A 167 -4.75 16.67 5.23
N PHE A 168 -4.29 15.60 5.82
CA PHE A 168 -4.88 14.27 5.65
C PHE A 168 -4.84 13.45 6.94
N ILE A 169 -5.64 12.38 6.97
CA ILE A 169 -5.38 11.20 7.80
C ILE A 169 -5.27 10.00 6.86
N PHE A 170 -4.17 9.28 6.94
CA PHE A 170 -3.97 8.04 6.19
C PHE A 170 -4.02 6.85 7.15
N TYR A 171 -4.98 5.95 6.93
CA TYR A 171 -5.13 4.72 7.69
C TYR A 171 -4.61 3.53 6.88
N VAL A 172 -3.90 2.64 7.56
CA VAL A 172 -3.57 1.29 7.09
C VAL A 172 -4.22 0.30 8.04
N ILE A 173 -5.07 -0.57 7.50
CA ILE A 173 -5.91 -1.48 8.29
C ILE A 173 -5.59 -2.91 7.84
N TYR A 174 -5.18 -3.73 8.78
CA TYR A 174 -4.90 -5.14 8.62
C TYR A 174 -6.01 -5.96 9.26
N GLU A 175 -6.62 -6.86 8.52
CA GLU A 175 -7.70 -7.73 9.00
C GLU A 175 -7.49 -9.15 8.48
N ILE A 176 -7.59 -10.14 9.38
CA ILE A 176 -7.45 -11.55 9.03
C ILE A 176 -8.76 -12.31 9.24
N PHE A 177 -9.10 -13.16 8.27
CA PHE A 177 -10.27 -14.05 8.30
C PHE A 177 -9.99 -15.34 7.53
N GLY A 178 -10.11 -16.50 8.20
CA GLY A 178 -9.62 -17.77 7.65
C GLY A 178 -8.13 -17.63 7.26
N ALA A 179 -7.75 -18.14 6.11
CA ALA A 179 -6.40 -18.02 5.55
C ALA A 179 -6.15 -16.69 4.76
N ASN A 180 -6.98 -15.67 4.97
CA ASN A 180 -6.88 -14.41 4.26
C ASN A 180 -6.36 -13.29 5.16
N LEU A 181 -5.48 -12.45 4.58
CA LEU A 181 -5.08 -11.14 5.10
C LEU A 181 -5.59 -10.07 4.15
N LYS A 182 -6.48 -9.20 4.62
CA LYS A 182 -6.91 -8.00 3.92
C LYS A 182 -6.13 -6.79 4.43
N VAL A 183 -5.56 -6.02 3.51
CA VAL A 183 -4.92 -4.74 3.79
C VAL A 183 -5.72 -3.64 3.13
N SER A 184 -6.34 -2.80 3.96
CA SER A 184 -7.16 -1.69 3.49
C SER A 184 -6.44 -0.37 3.72
N TYR A 185 -6.56 0.52 2.77
CA TYR A 185 -6.12 1.90 2.84
C TYR A 185 -7.32 2.82 2.88
N ARG A 186 -7.29 3.78 3.80
CA ARG A 186 -8.27 4.86 3.84
C ARG A 186 -7.54 6.18 3.93
N VAL A 187 -7.82 7.09 3.00
CA VAL A 187 -7.34 8.47 3.03
C VAL A 187 -8.52 9.39 3.34
N GLN A 188 -8.37 10.21 4.35
CA GLN A 188 -9.34 11.24 4.69
C GLN A 188 -8.76 12.59 4.33
N ASN A 189 -9.47 13.36 3.52
CA ASN A 189 -9.13 14.73 3.19
C ASN A 189 -9.65 15.66 4.30
N LEU A 190 -8.74 16.41 4.91
CA LEU A 190 -9.06 17.40 5.94
C LEU A 190 -9.04 18.83 5.41
N GLU A 191 -8.78 19.02 4.10
CA GLU A 191 -8.81 20.33 3.45
C GLU A 191 -10.22 20.71 3.02
N GLN A 192 -10.43 22.01 2.85
CA GLN A 192 -11.67 22.58 2.27
C GLN A 192 -11.66 22.55 0.73
N LYS A 193 -10.68 21.91 0.12
CA LYS A 193 -10.51 21.73 -1.32
C LYS A 193 -10.18 20.28 -1.64
N GLU A 194 -10.27 19.95 -2.91
CA GLU A 194 -9.83 18.67 -3.44
C GLU A 194 -8.32 18.47 -3.23
N ILE A 195 -7.92 17.23 -2.96
CA ILE A 195 -6.52 16.81 -2.91
C ILE A 195 -6.26 15.67 -3.91
N ALA A 196 -5.00 15.54 -4.35
CA ALA A 196 -4.56 14.44 -5.22
C ALA A 196 -3.43 13.64 -4.56
N PHE A 197 -3.48 12.32 -4.71
CA PHE A 197 -2.50 11.39 -4.15
C PHE A 197 -2.45 10.07 -4.94
N CYS A 198 -1.44 9.25 -4.65
CA CYS A 198 -1.32 7.89 -5.13
C CYS A 198 -1.17 6.94 -3.95
N LEU A 199 -1.59 5.68 -4.14
CA LEU A 199 -1.54 4.61 -3.15
C LEU A 199 -0.90 3.34 -3.72
N GLY A 200 -0.30 2.56 -2.84
CA GLY A 200 0.16 1.22 -3.18
C GLY A 200 0.63 0.43 -1.97
N GLY A 201 0.80 -0.86 -2.19
CA GLY A 201 1.48 -1.78 -1.28
C GLY A 201 2.76 -2.31 -1.93
N HIS A 202 3.73 -2.69 -1.11
CA HIS A 202 5.01 -3.23 -1.58
C HIS A 202 5.40 -4.49 -0.77
N PRO A 203 4.49 -5.48 -0.61
CA PRO A 203 4.81 -6.69 0.12
C PRO A 203 5.79 -7.58 -0.65
N GLY A 204 6.89 -7.97 0.01
CA GLY A 204 7.83 -8.97 -0.46
C GLY A 204 7.49 -10.35 0.11
N PHE A 205 7.50 -11.37 -0.73
CA PHE A 205 7.21 -12.74 -0.33
C PHE A 205 8.48 -13.60 -0.47
N ASN A 206 8.75 -14.45 0.52
CA ASN A 206 9.83 -15.42 0.45
C ASN A 206 9.66 -16.33 -0.78
N VAL A 207 10.73 -16.55 -1.53
CA VAL A 207 10.78 -17.51 -2.63
C VAL A 207 12.16 -18.18 -2.59
N PRO A 208 12.19 -19.47 -2.22
CA PRO A 208 11.07 -20.35 -1.91
C PRO A 208 10.45 -20.08 -0.54
N PHE A 209 9.12 -20.22 -0.41
CA PHE A 209 8.45 -20.38 0.88
C PHE A 209 8.16 -21.86 1.23
N HIS A 210 8.65 -22.76 0.41
CA HIS A 210 8.64 -24.20 0.64
C HIS A 210 10.04 -24.65 1.11
N PRO A 211 10.17 -25.60 2.05
CA PRO A 211 11.47 -26.04 2.57
C PRO A 211 12.48 -26.54 1.54
N SER A 212 12.02 -26.93 0.36
CA SER A 212 12.87 -27.38 -0.75
C SER A 212 12.45 -26.68 -2.04
N GLY A 213 13.40 -26.45 -2.94
CA GLY A 213 13.20 -25.86 -4.25
C GLY A 213 13.94 -24.55 -4.42
N ASP A 214 13.99 -24.09 -5.66
CA ASP A 214 14.72 -22.92 -6.07
C ASP A 214 13.76 -21.79 -6.48
N PHE A 215 14.27 -20.56 -6.58
CA PHE A 215 13.52 -19.41 -7.03
C PHE A 215 12.85 -19.63 -8.40
N GLU A 216 13.57 -20.27 -9.33
CA GLU A 216 13.08 -20.51 -10.69
C GLU A 216 12.09 -21.70 -10.82
N ASP A 217 11.80 -22.41 -9.73
CA ASP A 217 10.68 -23.33 -9.67
C ASP A 217 9.33 -22.62 -9.61
N TYR A 218 9.36 -21.31 -9.27
CA TYR A 218 8.14 -20.52 -9.08
C TYR A 218 7.74 -19.74 -10.32
N PHE A 219 6.49 -19.36 -10.37
CA PHE A 219 5.90 -18.55 -11.43
C PHE A 219 4.72 -17.76 -10.88
N LEU A 220 4.43 -16.65 -11.53
CA LEU A 220 3.17 -15.94 -11.35
C LEU A 220 2.13 -16.53 -12.32
N GLU A 221 0.90 -16.72 -11.85
CA GLU A 221 -0.22 -17.17 -12.67
C GLU A 221 -1.39 -16.20 -12.49
N PHE A 222 -1.77 -15.52 -13.57
CA PHE A 222 -2.96 -14.68 -13.60
C PHE A 222 -4.22 -15.53 -13.73
N SER A 223 -5.28 -15.22 -12.97
CA SER A 223 -6.50 -16.03 -12.94
C SER A 223 -7.24 -16.10 -14.29
N GLU A 224 -7.09 -15.04 -15.10
CA GLU A 224 -7.73 -14.95 -16.41
C GLU A 224 -6.73 -14.52 -17.49
N LYS A 225 -7.02 -14.91 -18.73
CA LYS A 225 -6.26 -14.43 -19.90
C LYS A 225 -6.69 -13.01 -20.23
N THR A 226 -5.82 -12.07 -20.03
CA THR A 226 -5.99 -10.66 -20.42
C THR A 226 -4.87 -10.25 -21.38
N ALA A 227 -5.09 -9.18 -22.13
CA ALA A 227 -4.05 -8.57 -22.97
C ALA A 227 -3.14 -7.71 -22.09
N ILE A 228 -2.34 -8.37 -21.24
CA ILE A 228 -1.43 -7.71 -20.31
C ILE A 228 -0.43 -6.83 -21.09
N LYS A 229 -0.16 -5.67 -20.53
CA LYS A 229 0.85 -4.74 -21.05
C LYS A 229 1.93 -4.54 -20.01
N GLN A 230 3.14 -4.30 -20.44
CA GLN A 230 4.25 -3.88 -19.61
C GLN A 230 4.53 -2.40 -19.82
N CYS A 231 4.58 -1.64 -18.73
CA CYS A 231 5.12 -0.29 -18.74
C CYS A 231 6.64 -0.41 -18.60
N LEU A 232 7.39 0.01 -19.62
CA LEU A 232 8.84 -0.14 -19.65
C LEU A 232 9.52 0.86 -18.70
N THR A 233 10.59 0.40 -18.06
CA THR A 233 11.46 1.25 -17.24
C THR A 233 12.65 1.74 -18.06
N ALA A 234 13.11 2.96 -17.79
CA ALA A 234 14.36 3.52 -18.31
C ALA A 234 15.56 3.11 -17.41
N PRO A 235 16.80 3.28 -17.85
CA PRO A 235 17.99 3.04 -17.02
C PRO A 235 18.02 3.85 -15.72
N SER A 236 17.30 4.98 -15.65
CA SER A 236 17.08 5.80 -14.44
C SER A 236 16.17 5.13 -13.41
N LYS A 237 15.56 3.99 -13.72
CA LYS A 237 14.51 3.29 -12.94
C LYS A 237 13.21 4.10 -12.81
N LEU A 238 12.99 5.01 -13.75
CA LEU A 238 11.71 5.70 -13.98
C LEU A 238 11.00 5.03 -15.16
N ILE A 239 9.73 5.41 -15.40
CA ILE A 239 8.99 4.90 -16.56
C ILE A 239 9.57 5.52 -17.84
N SER A 240 9.82 4.72 -18.88
CA SER A 240 10.29 5.23 -20.18
C SER A 240 9.21 6.03 -20.91
N GLY A 241 7.95 5.81 -20.59
CA GLY A 241 6.78 6.30 -21.31
C GLY A 241 6.25 5.32 -22.35
N GLU A 242 6.95 4.22 -22.59
CA GLU A 242 6.52 3.18 -23.52
C GLU A 242 5.70 2.10 -22.80
N VAL A 243 4.64 1.65 -23.45
CA VAL A 243 3.80 0.55 -22.98
C VAL A 243 3.68 -0.47 -24.11
N VAL A 244 4.17 -1.67 -23.86
CA VAL A 244 4.23 -2.75 -24.86
C VAL A 244 3.36 -3.94 -24.45
N PRO A 245 2.86 -4.75 -25.39
CA PRO A 245 2.24 -6.02 -25.08
C PRO A 245 3.22 -6.94 -24.35
N PHE A 246 2.76 -7.62 -23.29
CA PHE A 246 3.53 -8.63 -22.59
C PHE A 246 3.02 -10.04 -22.93
N SER A 247 3.91 -10.91 -23.42
CA SER A 247 3.55 -12.29 -23.79
C SER A 247 3.62 -13.21 -22.56
N LEU A 248 2.47 -13.71 -22.14
CA LEU A 248 2.37 -14.75 -21.12
C LEU A 248 2.75 -16.12 -21.70
N HIS A 249 3.40 -16.95 -20.90
CA HIS A 249 3.53 -18.36 -21.20
C HIS A 249 2.19 -19.10 -21.10
N ALA A 250 2.17 -20.39 -21.46
CA ALA A 250 0.97 -21.23 -21.34
C ALA A 250 0.34 -21.12 -19.93
N ASN A 251 -1.00 -21.15 -19.87
CA ASN A 251 -1.78 -20.98 -18.64
C ASN A 251 -1.60 -19.62 -17.96
N ASN A 252 -1.44 -18.54 -18.70
CA ASN A 252 -1.34 -17.16 -18.21
C ASN A 252 -0.17 -16.94 -17.21
N ARG A 253 0.99 -17.58 -17.45
CA ARG A 253 2.10 -17.62 -16.51
C ARG A 253 3.24 -16.68 -16.89
N VAL A 254 3.89 -16.16 -15.86
CA VAL A 254 5.19 -15.49 -15.91
C VAL A 254 6.17 -16.31 -15.07
N PRO A 255 7.09 -17.09 -15.67
CA PRO A 255 8.14 -17.78 -14.92
C PRO A 255 8.99 -16.76 -14.16
N LEU A 256 9.34 -17.07 -12.91
CA LEU A 256 10.29 -16.27 -12.16
C LEU A 256 11.70 -16.70 -12.53
N THR A 257 12.51 -15.72 -12.93
CA THR A 257 13.96 -15.84 -13.09
C THR A 257 14.60 -14.60 -12.50
N HIS A 258 15.81 -14.70 -11.98
CA HIS A 258 16.50 -13.52 -11.48
C HIS A 258 16.78 -12.48 -12.59
N ASP A 259 17.00 -12.94 -13.81
CA ASP A 259 17.21 -12.08 -14.99
C ASP A 259 15.98 -11.24 -15.36
N LEU A 260 14.77 -11.67 -14.96
CA LEU A 260 13.53 -10.91 -15.14
C LEU A 260 13.61 -9.50 -14.52
N PHE A 261 14.41 -9.34 -13.47
CA PHE A 261 14.51 -8.12 -12.66
C PHE A 261 15.81 -7.33 -12.89
N LYS A 262 16.61 -7.68 -13.90
CA LYS A 262 17.91 -7.03 -14.16
C LYS A 262 17.81 -5.51 -14.36
N ASP A 263 16.71 -5.06 -14.97
CA ASP A 263 16.46 -3.65 -15.29
C ASP A 263 15.61 -2.92 -14.24
N ASP A 264 15.28 -3.56 -13.10
CA ASP A 264 14.42 -3.13 -12.00
C ASP A 264 13.04 -3.81 -12.03
N ALA A 265 11.97 -3.14 -11.60
CA ALA A 265 10.61 -3.68 -11.53
C ALA A 265 10.02 -3.98 -12.92
N VAL A 266 9.35 -5.12 -13.05
CA VAL A 266 8.44 -5.38 -14.15
C VAL A 266 7.06 -4.85 -13.78
N ILE A 267 6.55 -3.87 -14.52
CA ILE A 267 5.31 -3.19 -14.19
C ILE A 267 4.22 -3.59 -15.18
N PHE A 268 3.21 -4.29 -14.69
CA PHE A 268 2.09 -4.75 -15.49
C PHE A 268 0.89 -3.80 -15.40
N ALA A 269 0.30 -3.53 -16.54
CA ALA A 269 -0.99 -2.86 -16.72
C ALA A 269 -1.97 -3.79 -17.40
N ASN A 270 -3.27 -3.50 -17.26
CA ASN A 270 -4.36 -4.27 -17.88
C ASN A 270 -4.38 -5.76 -17.44
N THR A 271 -4.10 -6.01 -16.16
CA THR A 271 -4.20 -7.33 -15.54
C THR A 271 -5.65 -7.66 -15.16
N CYS A 272 -5.95 -8.93 -14.88
CA CYS A 272 -7.24 -9.36 -14.31
C CYS A 272 -7.40 -9.01 -12.83
N ARG A 273 -6.43 -8.31 -12.24
CA ARG A 273 -6.42 -7.88 -10.82
C ARG A 273 -6.37 -9.02 -9.78
N GLU A 274 -5.97 -10.18 -10.24
CA GLU A 274 -5.69 -11.36 -9.42
C GLU A 274 -4.49 -12.10 -9.96
N VAL A 275 -3.52 -12.40 -9.09
CA VAL A 275 -2.30 -13.14 -9.43
C VAL A 275 -1.94 -14.09 -8.31
N SER A 276 -1.52 -15.30 -8.66
CA SER A 276 -1.02 -16.30 -7.70
C SER A 276 0.48 -16.52 -7.88
N LEU A 277 1.20 -16.58 -6.77
CA LEU A 277 2.59 -17.02 -6.73
C LEU A 277 2.59 -18.52 -6.43
N LYS A 278 2.95 -19.31 -7.42
CA LYS A 278 2.86 -20.78 -7.41
C LYS A 278 4.21 -21.43 -7.70
N ARG A 279 4.36 -22.67 -7.25
CA ARG A 279 5.47 -23.55 -7.58
C ARG A 279 4.96 -24.74 -8.38
N LYS A 280 5.77 -25.21 -9.32
CA LYS A 280 5.47 -26.44 -10.07
C LYS A 280 5.22 -27.62 -9.12
N ARG A 281 4.14 -28.38 -9.36
CA ARG A 281 3.77 -29.59 -8.60
C ARG A 281 3.52 -29.38 -7.10
N SER A 282 3.32 -28.16 -6.64
CA SER A 282 2.91 -27.84 -5.26
C SER A 282 1.44 -27.47 -5.19
N LYS A 283 0.76 -27.87 -4.11
CA LYS A 283 -0.58 -27.39 -3.76
C LYS A 283 -0.52 -26.11 -2.91
N ARG A 284 0.64 -25.82 -2.34
CA ARG A 284 0.87 -24.62 -1.54
C ARG A 284 1.22 -23.45 -2.47
N TYR A 285 0.46 -22.36 -2.36
CA TYR A 285 0.65 -21.12 -3.10
C TYR A 285 -0.04 -19.97 -2.39
N LEU A 286 0.20 -18.75 -2.82
CA LEU A 286 -0.53 -17.57 -2.36
C LEU A 286 -1.20 -16.88 -3.54
N THR A 287 -2.33 -16.20 -3.28
CA THR A 287 -3.07 -15.40 -4.26
C THR A 287 -3.23 -13.98 -3.77
N LEU A 288 -2.83 -13.01 -4.58
CA LEU A 288 -3.03 -11.58 -4.34
C LEU A 288 -4.19 -11.08 -5.21
N ARG A 289 -5.22 -10.50 -4.57
CA ARG A 289 -6.34 -9.80 -5.22
C ARG A 289 -6.26 -8.31 -4.96
N TYR A 290 -6.37 -7.50 -6.01
CA TYR A 290 -6.19 -6.05 -5.96
C TYR A 290 -7.17 -5.30 -6.90
N PRO A 291 -8.49 -5.41 -6.66
CA PRO A 291 -9.53 -5.04 -7.64
C PRO A 291 -9.46 -3.58 -8.09
N ASP A 292 -9.06 -2.67 -7.20
CA ASP A 292 -9.08 -1.23 -7.46
C ASP A 292 -7.71 -0.65 -7.85
N PHE A 293 -6.68 -1.48 -7.94
CA PHE A 293 -5.34 -1.04 -8.32
C PHE A 293 -5.12 -1.22 -9.83
N ARG A 294 -4.62 -0.18 -10.48
CA ARG A 294 -4.46 -0.15 -11.95
C ARG A 294 -3.26 -0.95 -12.42
N TYR A 295 -2.22 -1.05 -11.60
CA TYR A 295 -0.94 -1.63 -11.95
C TYR A 295 -0.52 -2.68 -10.93
N LEU A 296 0.29 -3.63 -11.40
CA LEU A 296 1.01 -4.58 -10.56
C LEU A 296 2.51 -4.42 -10.83
N GLY A 297 3.25 -3.92 -9.85
CA GLY A 297 4.70 -4.01 -9.83
C GLY A 297 5.13 -5.40 -9.38
N VAL A 298 6.08 -5.98 -10.07
CA VAL A 298 6.75 -7.22 -9.66
C VAL A 298 8.23 -6.92 -9.56
N TRP A 299 8.82 -7.09 -8.38
CA TRP A 299 10.17 -6.62 -8.15
C TRP A 299 10.98 -7.58 -7.27
N GLN A 300 12.25 -7.61 -7.56
CA GLN A 300 13.32 -8.19 -6.74
C GLN A 300 14.50 -7.24 -6.80
N THR A 301 15.43 -7.33 -5.85
CA THR A 301 16.69 -6.56 -5.95
C THR A 301 17.41 -6.90 -7.25
N PRO A 302 17.64 -5.92 -8.14
CA PRO A 302 18.26 -6.15 -9.43
C PRO A 302 19.66 -6.74 -9.32
N ASN A 303 20.02 -7.59 -10.29
CA ASN A 303 21.34 -8.22 -10.39
C ASN A 303 21.76 -8.99 -9.11
N SER A 304 20.81 -9.62 -8.44
CA SER A 304 21.02 -10.39 -7.22
C SER A 304 20.38 -11.78 -7.32
N GLN A 305 20.72 -12.67 -6.37
CA GLN A 305 20.06 -13.97 -6.17
C GLN A 305 19.12 -13.90 -4.95
N ALA A 306 18.42 -12.78 -4.79
CA ALA A 306 17.57 -12.56 -3.63
C ALA A 306 16.44 -13.61 -3.53
N PRO A 307 16.21 -14.23 -2.36
CA PRO A 307 15.22 -15.28 -2.20
C PRO A 307 13.83 -14.70 -1.89
N PHE A 308 13.38 -13.71 -2.65
CA PHE A 308 12.05 -13.10 -2.51
C PHE A 308 11.56 -12.50 -3.83
N VAL A 309 10.26 -12.22 -3.90
CA VAL A 309 9.64 -11.41 -4.94
C VAL A 309 8.60 -10.48 -4.30
N CYS A 310 8.58 -9.21 -4.67
CA CYS A 310 7.51 -8.29 -4.33
C CYS A 310 6.37 -8.39 -5.35
N LEU A 311 5.12 -8.37 -4.85
CA LEU A 311 3.91 -8.24 -5.66
C LEU A 311 3.19 -6.97 -5.21
N GLU A 312 3.29 -5.92 -6.00
CA GLU A 312 3.01 -4.56 -5.59
C GLU A 312 1.77 -3.99 -6.30
N PRO A 313 0.59 -4.00 -5.65
CA PRO A 313 -0.59 -3.33 -6.20
C PRO A 313 -0.43 -1.81 -6.12
N TRP A 314 -0.54 -1.11 -7.27
CA TRP A 314 -0.37 0.33 -7.38
C TRP A 314 -1.57 1.01 -8.04
N THR A 315 -1.96 2.18 -7.55
CA THR A 315 -2.97 3.02 -8.21
C THR A 315 -2.38 3.86 -9.34
N SER A 316 -1.08 4.13 -9.28
CA SER A 316 -0.38 5.07 -10.17
C SER A 316 1.02 4.56 -10.51
N LEU A 317 1.59 5.07 -11.60
CA LEU A 317 2.97 4.79 -12.03
C LEU A 317 3.97 5.76 -11.39
N PRO A 318 5.27 5.39 -11.30
CA PRO A 318 6.37 6.32 -11.07
C PRO A 318 6.41 7.45 -12.12
N ALA A 319 7.27 8.44 -11.93
CA ALA A 319 7.50 9.49 -12.92
C ALA A 319 8.03 8.91 -14.24
N THR A 320 7.70 9.56 -15.35
CA THR A 320 8.34 9.32 -16.64
C THR A 320 9.75 9.92 -16.63
N ASP A 321 10.71 9.19 -17.22
CA ASP A 321 12.09 9.64 -17.32
C ASP A 321 12.20 11.00 -18.05
N GLY A 322 13.06 11.85 -17.52
CA GLY A 322 13.23 13.21 -18.03
C GLY A 322 12.11 14.18 -17.71
N LYS A 323 10.98 13.73 -17.08
CA LYS A 323 9.81 14.57 -16.86
C LYS A 323 9.41 14.65 -15.38
N ARG A 324 9.28 15.88 -14.89
CA ARG A 324 8.62 16.15 -13.62
C ARG A 324 7.11 16.31 -13.87
N TYR A 325 6.30 15.70 -13.04
CA TYR A 325 4.84 15.81 -13.10
C TYR A 325 4.33 16.73 -11.99
N ASP A 326 3.19 17.34 -12.21
CA ASP A 326 2.38 17.91 -11.14
C ASP A 326 1.42 16.80 -10.65
N LEU A 327 1.49 16.49 -9.34
CA LEU A 327 0.70 15.40 -8.76
C LEU A 327 -0.80 15.66 -8.85
N PHE A 328 -1.21 16.93 -8.79
CA PHE A 328 -2.62 17.30 -8.88
C PHE A 328 -3.20 17.07 -10.28
N THR A 329 -2.38 17.18 -11.32
CA THR A 329 -2.82 16.97 -12.72
C THR A 329 -2.32 15.66 -13.34
N LYS A 330 -1.71 14.79 -12.54
CA LYS A 330 -1.21 13.49 -13.01
C LYS A 330 -2.38 12.57 -13.38
N ASP A 331 -2.40 12.05 -14.61
CA ASP A 331 -3.52 11.29 -15.20
C ASP A 331 -4.02 10.10 -14.38
N ASP A 332 -3.15 9.45 -13.62
CA ASP A 332 -3.45 8.28 -12.81
C ASP A 332 -3.42 8.56 -11.29
N ALA A 333 -3.34 9.82 -10.88
CA ALA A 333 -3.55 10.20 -9.47
C ALA A 333 -5.02 9.99 -9.06
N LEU A 334 -5.21 9.71 -7.79
CA LEU A 334 -6.53 9.68 -7.18
C LEU A 334 -6.88 11.09 -6.70
N HIS A 335 -8.11 11.52 -6.97
CA HIS A 335 -8.65 12.80 -6.55
C HIS A 335 -9.69 12.59 -5.45
N LEU A 336 -9.62 13.39 -4.41
CA LEU A 336 -10.52 13.28 -3.26
C LEU A 336 -11.08 14.66 -2.89
N ALA A 337 -12.39 14.80 -3.03
CA ALA A 337 -13.10 16.03 -2.73
C ALA A 337 -12.86 16.49 -1.28
N ALA A 338 -13.10 17.78 -1.03
CA ALA A 338 -13.01 18.36 0.31
C ALA A 338 -13.77 17.54 1.35
N GLU A 339 -13.19 17.36 2.53
CA GLU A 339 -13.81 16.70 3.69
C GLU A 339 -14.39 15.30 3.42
N SER A 340 -13.86 14.61 2.38
CA SER A 340 -14.29 13.25 1.98
C SER A 340 -13.26 12.21 2.40
N ALA A 341 -13.61 10.93 2.21
CA ALA A 341 -12.68 9.81 2.39
C ALA A 341 -12.72 8.86 1.19
N TYR A 342 -11.56 8.32 0.85
CA TYR A 342 -11.37 7.27 -0.16
C TYR A 342 -10.93 6.00 0.54
N GLU A 343 -11.45 4.85 0.10
CA GLU A 343 -11.07 3.54 0.63
C GLU A 343 -10.77 2.57 -0.51
N THR A 344 -9.74 1.76 -0.35
CA THR A 344 -9.39 0.64 -1.24
C THR A 344 -8.70 -0.46 -0.46
N ALA A 345 -8.59 -1.65 -1.04
CA ALA A 345 -7.93 -2.77 -0.38
C ALA A 345 -7.34 -3.77 -1.37
N TRP A 346 -6.32 -4.48 -0.93
CA TRP A 346 -5.87 -5.73 -1.52
C TRP A 346 -5.98 -6.86 -0.50
N THR A 347 -6.09 -8.09 -0.99
CA THR A 347 -6.23 -9.27 -0.14
C THR A 347 -5.22 -10.33 -0.56
N LEU A 348 -4.53 -10.89 0.41
CA LEU A 348 -3.69 -12.07 0.26
C LEU A 348 -4.44 -13.29 0.80
N GLU A 349 -4.51 -14.35 0.02
CA GLU A 349 -5.04 -15.66 0.44
C GLU A 349 -3.94 -16.71 0.40
N LEU A 350 -3.75 -17.45 1.48
CA LEU A 350 -2.82 -18.57 1.56
C LEU A 350 -3.54 -19.88 1.26
N HIS A 351 -2.98 -20.68 0.36
CA HIS A 351 -3.45 -22.02 -0.01
C HIS A 351 -2.43 -23.07 0.43
N GLU A 352 -2.86 -24.04 1.27
CA GLU A 352 -1.99 -25.05 1.91
C GLU A 352 -2.56 -26.46 1.89
#